data_0d947524225209d637cfba5eb854f987
#
_entry.id   0d947524225209d637cfba5eb854f987
#
_cell.length_a   1.000
_cell.length_b   1.000
_cell.length_c   1.000
_cell.angle_alpha   90.00
_cell.angle_beta   90.00
_cell.angle_gamma   90.00
#
_symmetry.space_group_name_H-M   'P 1'
#
loop_
_entity.id
_entity.type
_entity.pdbx_description
1 polymer ?
#
loop_
_entity_poly.entity_id
_entity_poly.type
_entity_poly.pdbx_seq_one_letter_code
_entity_poly.pdbx_strand_id
1 'polypeptide(L)'
;MPYIVFKGGTSLSKCHKVIQRFSEDIDITIDTLLSQGQKRKAKQIILDAAAELGLVIDNLDEIRSRRDYNRYVLSYNSVIPMASDALKPAVLLETSYTAVSFPTVLLPVHSYVGDICCISLFCWALYFCYRY
;
A
#
# COMPACT_ATOMS: atom_id res chain seq x y z
N MET A 1 4.19 -8.09 17.78
CA MET A 1 4.06 -6.88 16.94
C MET A 1 3.11 -7.20 15.80
N PRO A 2 2.14 -6.36 15.49
CA PRO A 2 1.28 -6.60 14.32
C PRO A 2 2.14 -6.52 13.05
N TYR A 3 1.94 -7.46 12.15
CA TYR A 3 2.65 -7.49 10.87
C TYR A 3 1.81 -6.82 9.80
N ILE A 4 2.47 -6.10 8.89
CA ILE A 4 1.85 -5.60 7.67
C ILE A 4 2.02 -6.68 6.60
N VAL A 5 0.91 -7.12 6.03
CA VAL A 5 0.88 -8.15 4.99
C VAL A 5 0.44 -7.51 3.68
N PHE A 6 1.30 -7.55 2.68
CA PHE A 6 0.97 -7.19 1.30
C PHE A 6 0.13 -8.29 0.65
N LYS A 7 -0.89 -7.91 -0.08
CA LYS A 7 -1.76 -8.81 -0.84
C LYS A 7 -2.10 -8.23 -2.21
N GLY A 8 -2.95 -8.93 -2.96
CA GLY A 8 -3.42 -8.48 -4.28
C GLY A 8 -2.34 -8.39 -5.35
N GLY A 9 -2.63 -7.67 -6.41
CA GLY A 9 -1.76 -7.52 -7.59
C GLY A 9 -0.40 -6.92 -7.28
N THR A 10 -0.33 -6.00 -6.32
CA THR A 10 0.95 -5.37 -5.90
C THR A 10 1.87 -6.38 -5.24
N SER A 11 1.37 -7.28 -4.39
CA SER A 11 2.15 -8.38 -3.82
C SER A 11 2.70 -9.31 -4.90
N LEU A 12 1.86 -9.71 -5.86
CA LEU A 12 2.25 -10.60 -6.95
C LEU A 12 3.32 -9.98 -7.88
N SER A 13 3.24 -8.69 -8.13
CA SER A 13 4.18 -8.00 -9.02
C SER A 13 5.47 -7.56 -8.33
N LYS A 14 5.41 -7.02 -7.10
CA LYS A 14 6.52 -6.38 -6.41
C LYS A 14 7.28 -7.30 -5.46
N CYS A 15 6.60 -8.29 -4.88
CA CYS A 15 7.20 -9.23 -3.94
C CYS A 15 7.49 -10.58 -4.62
N HIS A 16 6.45 -11.21 -5.17
CA HIS A 16 6.58 -12.54 -5.78
C HIS A 16 7.12 -12.54 -7.21
N LYS A 17 7.04 -11.41 -7.92
CA LYS A 17 7.50 -11.25 -9.32
C LYS A 17 6.90 -12.26 -10.30
N VAL A 18 5.70 -12.74 -10.02
CA VAL A 18 5.01 -13.73 -10.86
C VAL A 18 4.14 -13.12 -11.95
N ILE A 19 3.87 -11.82 -11.87
CA ILE A 19 3.15 -11.06 -12.89
C ILE A 19 3.94 -9.80 -13.25
N GLN A 20 3.94 -9.46 -14.54
CA GLN A 20 4.62 -8.27 -15.08
C GLN A 20 3.56 -7.24 -15.53
N ARG A 21 2.85 -6.67 -14.56
CA ARG A 21 1.90 -5.60 -14.82
C ARG A 21 1.98 -4.53 -13.74
N PHE A 22 1.61 -3.32 -14.08
CA PHE A 22 1.36 -2.29 -13.09
C PHE A 22 0.09 -2.63 -12.31
N SER A 23 0.10 -2.32 -11.02
CA SER A 23 -1.07 -2.33 -10.15
C SER A 23 -1.26 -0.92 -9.62
N GLU A 24 -2.45 -0.39 -9.76
CA GLU A 24 -2.83 0.94 -9.26
C GLU A 24 -3.20 0.86 -7.77
N ASP A 25 -3.51 -0.34 -7.30
CA ASP A 25 -3.97 -0.59 -5.95
C ASP A 25 -2.84 -1.15 -5.09
N ILE A 26 -2.74 -0.64 -3.88
CA ILE A 26 -1.88 -1.17 -2.82
C ILE A 26 -2.77 -1.77 -1.76
N ASP A 27 -2.75 -3.09 -1.65
CA ASP A 27 -3.56 -3.84 -0.68
C ASP A 27 -2.71 -4.25 0.51
N ILE A 28 -3.03 -3.75 1.69
CA ILE A 28 -2.36 -4.14 2.93
C ILE A 28 -3.34 -4.63 3.99
N THR A 29 -2.91 -5.61 4.74
CA THR A 29 -3.61 -6.08 5.93
C THR A 29 -2.69 -5.99 7.14
N ILE A 30 -3.18 -5.44 8.24
CA ILE A 30 -2.52 -5.55 9.52
C ILE A 30 -3.04 -6.83 10.18
N ASP A 31 -2.14 -7.82 10.33
CA ASP A 31 -2.47 -9.17 10.82
C ASP A 31 -2.79 -9.16 12.33
N THR A 32 -3.82 -8.44 12.68
CA THR A 32 -4.39 -8.45 14.04
C THR A 32 -5.69 -7.67 14.09
N LEU A 33 -6.53 -7.99 15.05
CA LEU A 33 -7.69 -7.19 15.39
C LEU A 33 -7.22 -5.99 16.20
N LEU A 34 -7.42 -4.79 15.67
CA LEU A 34 -7.04 -3.54 16.32
C LEU A 34 -8.16 -2.99 17.19
N SER A 35 -7.81 -2.50 18.37
CA SER A 35 -8.70 -1.65 19.19
C SER A 35 -9.00 -0.32 18.47
N GLN A 36 -10.04 0.38 18.88
CA GLN A 36 -10.42 1.68 18.31
C GLN A 36 -9.30 2.73 18.39
N GLY A 37 -8.55 2.71 19.50
CA GLY A 37 -7.40 3.60 19.69
C GLY A 37 -6.27 3.27 18.69
N GLN A 38 -5.98 2.00 18.48
CA GLN A 38 -4.97 1.54 17.51
C GLN A 38 -5.39 1.85 16.07
N LYS A 39 -6.68 1.68 15.72
CA LYS A 39 -7.19 2.05 14.39
C LYS A 39 -7.06 3.55 14.12
N ARG A 40 -7.33 4.41 15.13
CA ARG A 40 -7.11 5.86 15.02
C ARG A 40 -5.62 6.18 14.77
N LYS A 41 -4.74 5.52 15.52
CA LYS A 41 -3.29 5.68 15.35
C LYS A 41 -2.82 5.21 13.97
N ALA A 42 -3.31 4.07 13.50
CA ALA A 42 -3.02 3.56 12.15
C ALA A 42 -3.48 4.54 11.05
N LYS A 43 -4.69 5.10 11.18
CA LYS A 43 -5.15 6.16 10.28
C LYS A 43 -4.20 7.36 10.31
N GLN A 44 -3.79 7.83 11.49
CA GLN A 44 -2.90 8.99 11.60
C GLN A 44 -1.56 8.73 10.92
N ILE A 45 -0.97 7.55 11.09
CA ILE A 45 0.27 7.15 10.42
C ILE A 45 0.14 7.23 8.89
N ILE A 46 -1.01 6.80 8.34
CA ILE A 46 -1.26 6.90 6.89
C ILE A 46 -1.37 8.35 6.45
N LEU A 47 -2.04 9.20 7.23
CA LEU A 47 -2.16 10.63 6.93
C LEU A 47 -0.77 11.31 6.93
N ASP A 48 0.03 11.01 7.94
CA ASP A 48 1.39 11.57 8.08
C ASP A 48 2.29 11.11 6.94
N ALA A 49 2.25 9.84 6.58
CA ALA A 49 3.01 9.28 5.46
C ALA A 49 2.57 9.90 4.11
N ALA A 50 1.27 10.07 3.89
CA ALA A 50 0.76 10.73 2.68
C ALA A 50 1.27 12.17 2.58
N ALA A 51 1.23 12.92 3.69
CA ALA A 51 1.75 14.29 3.73
C ALA A 51 3.26 14.35 3.48
N GLU A 52 4.04 13.44 4.06
CA GLU A 52 5.49 13.34 3.85
C GLU A 52 5.84 13.06 2.39
N LEU A 53 5.03 12.23 1.71
CA LEU A 53 5.19 11.91 0.29
C LEU A 53 4.59 12.97 -0.66
N GLY A 54 4.00 14.03 -0.14
CA GLY A 54 3.34 15.06 -0.94
C GLY A 54 2.06 14.59 -1.64
N LEU A 55 1.40 13.56 -1.07
CA LEU A 55 0.14 13.02 -1.59
C LEU A 55 -1.06 13.69 -0.91
N VAL A 56 -2.13 13.86 -1.66
CA VAL A 56 -3.40 14.39 -1.16
C VAL A 56 -4.40 13.24 -1.02
N ILE A 57 -5.11 13.19 0.09
CA ILE A 57 -6.17 12.19 0.30
C ILE A 57 -7.51 12.80 -0.11
N ASP A 58 -8.03 12.39 -1.26
CA ASP A 58 -9.23 13.00 -1.86
C ASP A 58 -10.53 12.63 -1.13
N ASN A 59 -10.56 11.48 -0.48
CA ASN A 59 -11.75 10.93 0.17
C ASN A 59 -11.66 10.86 1.70
N LEU A 60 -11.00 11.83 2.32
CA LEU A 60 -10.73 11.84 3.77
C LEU A 60 -12.01 11.79 4.63
N ASP A 61 -13.10 12.38 4.15
CA ASP A 61 -14.41 12.41 4.79
C ASP A 61 -15.13 11.04 4.77
N GLU A 62 -14.78 10.15 3.86
CA GLU A 62 -15.32 8.79 3.77
C GLU A 62 -14.64 7.82 4.72
N ILE A 63 -13.41 8.13 5.16
CA ILE A 63 -12.57 7.25 5.95
C ILE A 63 -13.01 7.26 7.41
N ARG A 64 -13.38 6.09 7.92
CA ARG A 64 -13.84 5.90 9.29
C ARG A 64 -12.88 5.01 10.08
N SER A 65 -12.24 5.57 11.09
CA SER A 65 -11.30 4.84 11.96
C SER A 65 -11.91 3.64 12.69
N ARG A 66 -13.24 3.60 12.85
CA ARG A 66 -13.94 2.47 13.48
C ARG A 66 -14.11 1.23 12.59
N ARG A 67 -13.95 1.37 11.28
CA ARG A 67 -14.08 0.27 10.32
C ARG A 67 -12.82 -0.58 10.30
N ASP A 68 -12.98 -1.88 10.01
CA ASP A 68 -11.87 -2.79 9.80
C ASP A 68 -11.30 -2.73 8.37
N TYR A 69 -11.99 -2.05 7.48
CA TYR A 69 -11.56 -1.79 6.12
C TYR A 69 -11.75 -0.31 5.76
N ASN A 70 -10.73 0.26 5.15
CA ASN A 70 -10.78 1.59 4.56
C ASN A 70 -10.01 1.61 3.23
N ARG A 71 -10.49 2.43 2.30
CA ARG A 71 -9.86 2.71 1.02
C ARG A 71 -9.51 4.18 0.96
N TYR A 72 -8.24 4.48 0.70
CA TYR A 72 -7.71 5.82 0.55
C TYR A 72 -7.41 6.09 -0.91
N VAL A 73 -7.88 7.21 -1.43
CA VAL A 73 -7.55 7.71 -2.77
C VAL A 73 -6.46 8.75 -2.60
N LEU A 74 -5.23 8.40 -2.99
CA LEU A 74 -4.03 9.21 -2.81
C LEU A 74 -3.66 9.85 -4.15
N SER A 75 -4.03 11.10 -4.35
CA SER A 75 -3.68 11.84 -5.57
C SER A 75 -2.29 12.49 -5.46
N TYR A 76 -1.63 12.61 -6.62
CA TYR A 76 -0.32 13.24 -6.74
C TYR A 76 -0.27 14.17 -7.95
N ASN A 77 0.61 15.16 -7.92
CA ASN A 77 0.85 16.03 -9.06
C ASN A 77 1.75 15.31 -10.08
N SER A 78 1.21 15.02 -11.24
CA SER A 78 2.01 14.45 -12.33
C SER A 78 3.01 15.47 -12.86
N VAL A 79 4.29 15.07 -12.97
CA VAL A 79 5.36 15.89 -13.57
C VAL A 79 5.28 15.86 -15.10
N ILE A 80 4.62 14.84 -15.65
CA ILE A 80 4.46 14.68 -17.11
C ILE A 80 3.02 15.10 -17.46
N PRO A 81 2.85 15.96 -18.47
CA PRO A 81 1.52 16.28 -18.98
C PRO A 81 0.82 14.99 -19.41
N MET A 82 -0.33 14.71 -18.83
CA MET A 82 -1.12 13.51 -19.18
C MET A 82 -1.69 13.69 -20.56
N ALA A 83 -1.30 12.86 -21.51
CA ALA A 83 -1.78 12.90 -22.89
C ALA A 83 -3.22 12.40 -23.06
N SER A 84 -3.82 11.82 -22.03
CA SER A 84 -5.22 11.36 -22.02
C SER A 84 -5.78 11.29 -20.60
N ASP A 85 -7.09 11.48 -20.46
CA ASP A 85 -7.84 11.27 -19.19
C ASP A 85 -7.91 9.80 -18.73
N ALA A 86 -7.23 8.90 -19.43
CA ALA A 86 -7.30 7.47 -19.18
C ALA A 86 -6.60 7.03 -17.88
N LEU A 87 -5.60 7.79 -17.41
CA LEU A 87 -4.88 7.50 -16.18
C LEU A 87 -5.09 8.64 -15.19
N LYS A 88 -5.80 8.37 -14.12
CA LYS A 88 -5.91 9.32 -13.01
C LYS A 88 -4.57 9.32 -12.23
N PRO A 89 -4.03 10.50 -11.88
CA PRO A 89 -2.81 10.60 -11.07
C PRO A 89 -3.12 10.30 -9.59
N ALA A 90 -3.57 9.09 -9.32
CA ALA A 90 -3.94 8.63 -7.99
C ALA A 90 -3.51 7.18 -7.77
N VAL A 91 -3.13 6.88 -6.55
CA VAL A 91 -2.87 5.53 -6.05
C VAL A 91 -3.98 5.17 -5.06
N LEU A 92 -4.50 3.97 -5.16
CA LEU A 92 -5.48 3.45 -4.22
C LEU A 92 -4.78 2.63 -3.14
N LEU A 93 -4.95 3.02 -1.88
CA LEU A 93 -4.46 2.26 -0.74
C LEU A 93 -5.65 1.65 -0.01
N GLU A 94 -5.74 0.33 -0.04
CA GLU A 94 -6.72 -0.44 0.71
C GLU A 94 -6.09 -1.02 1.97
N THR A 95 -6.73 -0.76 3.10
CA THR A 95 -6.25 -1.25 4.40
C THR A 95 -7.31 -2.10 5.07
N SER A 96 -6.89 -3.22 5.66
CA SER A 96 -7.75 -4.05 6.49
C SER A 96 -7.07 -4.45 7.80
N TYR A 97 -7.87 -4.64 8.83
CA TYR A 97 -7.43 -5.03 10.18
C TYR A 97 -8.11 -6.33 10.55
N THR A 98 -7.47 -7.44 10.21
CA THR A 98 -8.03 -8.77 10.44
C THR A 98 -6.92 -9.80 10.52
N ALA A 99 -7.16 -10.87 11.28
CA ALA A 99 -6.24 -11.99 11.28
C ALA A 99 -6.11 -12.60 9.88
N VAL A 100 -4.89 -12.89 9.50
CA VAL A 100 -4.57 -13.50 8.21
C VAL A 100 -4.77 -15.01 8.30
N SER A 101 -5.60 -15.56 7.41
CA SER A 101 -5.98 -16.98 7.42
C SER A 101 -5.00 -17.90 6.68
N PHE A 102 -4.06 -17.32 5.93
CA PHE A 102 -3.10 -18.07 5.11
C PHE A 102 -1.67 -17.86 5.59
N PRO A 103 -0.77 -18.83 5.35
CA PRO A 103 0.65 -18.66 5.63
C PRO A 103 1.22 -17.42 4.93
N THR A 104 2.03 -16.67 5.65
CA THR A 104 2.74 -15.50 5.12
C THR A 104 4.22 -15.82 4.95
N VAL A 105 4.88 -15.11 4.04
CA VAL A 105 6.31 -15.21 3.79
C VAL A 105 6.91 -13.81 3.79
N LEU A 106 8.14 -13.71 4.28
CA LEU A 106 8.89 -12.46 4.28
C LEU A 106 9.66 -12.34 2.97
N LEU A 107 9.33 -11.35 2.16
CA LEU A 107 9.94 -11.09 0.87
C LEU A 107 10.39 -9.62 0.74
N PRO A 108 11.47 -9.35 0.01
CA PRO A 108 11.84 -7.98 -0.33
C PRO A 108 10.83 -7.39 -1.31
N VAL A 109 10.53 -6.09 -1.14
CA VAL A 109 9.70 -5.33 -2.07
C VAL A 109 10.59 -4.53 -3.00
N HIS A 110 10.46 -4.75 -4.30
CA HIS A 110 11.23 -4.05 -5.32
C HIS A 110 10.31 -3.35 -6.31
N SER A 111 10.68 -2.14 -6.71
CA SER A 111 10.05 -1.47 -7.84
C SER A 111 10.72 -1.90 -9.15
N TYR A 112 9.97 -1.88 -10.26
CA TYR A 112 10.55 -2.13 -11.58
C TYR A 112 11.65 -1.12 -11.93
N VAL A 113 11.49 0.14 -11.50
CA VAL A 113 12.52 1.18 -11.70
C VAL A 113 13.78 0.86 -10.91
N GLY A 114 13.64 0.40 -9.65
CA GLY A 114 14.77 -0.03 -8.82
C GLY A 114 15.51 -1.22 -9.43
N ASP A 115 14.79 -2.18 -10.00
CA ASP A 115 15.39 -3.36 -10.67
C ASP A 115 16.19 -2.97 -11.93
N ILE A 116 15.72 -1.98 -12.71
CA ILE A 116 16.37 -1.52 -13.94
C ILE A 116 17.57 -0.62 -13.64
N CYS A 117 17.43 0.30 -12.70
CA CYS A 117 18.45 1.32 -12.44
C CYS A 117 19.64 0.81 -11.62
N CYS A 118 19.61 -0.42 -11.12
CA CYS A 118 20.62 -0.96 -10.17
C CYS A 118 20.90 -0.01 -8.99
N ILE A 119 20.02 0.94 -8.75
CA ILE A 119 20.11 1.82 -7.61
C ILE A 119 19.70 0.98 -6.43
N SER A 120 20.69 0.42 -5.74
CA SER A 120 20.51 -0.13 -4.39
C SER A 120 20.20 1.00 -3.40
N LEU A 121 19.12 1.71 -3.65
CA LEU A 121 18.42 2.40 -2.60
C LEU A 121 17.86 1.29 -1.72
N PHE A 122 18.64 1.01 -0.67
CA PHE A 122 18.31 0.07 0.40
C PHE A 122 17.00 0.50 1.08
N CYS A 123 15.89 0.35 0.39
CA CYS A 123 14.60 0.30 1.05
C CYS A 123 14.36 -1.15 1.45
N TRP A 124 15.00 -1.58 2.54
CA TRP A 124 14.75 -2.84 3.20
C TRP A 124 13.40 -2.76 3.93
N ALA A 125 12.35 -2.53 3.18
CA ALA A 125 11.03 -2.77 3.69
C ALA A 125 10.75 -4.27 3.48
N LEU A 126 11.06 -5.06 4.48
CA LEU A 126 10.65 -6.46 4.53
C LEU A 126 9.17 -6.47 4.90
N TYR A 127 8.32 -6.83 3.96
CA TYR A 127 6.89 -6.98 4.21
C TYR A 127 6.50 -8.44 4.12
N PHE A 128 5.59 -8.85 5.00
CA PHE A 128 4.98 -10.16 4.89
C PHE A 128 4.02 -10.16 3.71
N CYS A 129 4.12 -11.17 2.87
CA CYS A 129 3.21 -11.41 1.75
C CYS A 129 2.51 -12.74 1.97
N TYR A 130 1.31 -12.92 1.37
CA TYR A 130 0.70 -14.24 1.33
C TYR A 130 1.61 -15.20 0.55
N ARG A 131 1.71 -16.42 1.06
CA ARG A 131 2.34 -17.51 0.33
C ARG A 131 1.27 -18.09 -0.60
N TYR A 132 1.45 -17.93 -1.91
CA TYR A 132 0.60 -18.51 -2.93
C TYR A 132 1.05 -19.94 -3.25
#